data_58cc2b4ea4e159863b4cd969824e39e5
#
_entry.id   58cc2b4ea4e159863b4cd969824e39e5
#
_cell.length_a   1.000
_cell.length_b   1.000
_cell.length_c   1.000
_cell.angle_alpha   90.00
_cell.angle_beta   90.00
_cell.angle_gamma   90.00
#
_symmetry.space_group_name_H-M   'P 1'
#
loop_
_entity.id
_entity.type
_entity.pdbx_description
1 polymer ?
#
loop_
_entity_poly.entity_id
_entity_poly.type
_entity_poly.pdbx_seq_one_letter_code
_entity_poly.pdbx_strand_id
1 'polypeptide(L)'
;MRMKNKLMTCISMLILHAVPAQADSNGKFVPFKYGDFNQWVTRNIKESGIIGGDTKTLYEIGPTQTITDNTPYTNKGGSPWGTSNVMAKVSGITKTNVSVYRDRRGSGYCAKLETHIEQVKVLGLINIKVLAAGSIYLGDMKEPITGTKEGPMALNWGIPFTQRPKALRFDYKVAVSGAASRIKQTGFSGKKTVAGKDLCMAMLLLQKRHEDAQGNITAKRVGTVVVTYDKSTGKWIDAATYPIHYGNITGQKGYNASLMGLRSTDYARNSHGKSVVVKETGWAAANETPTHIVVQFSSSHGGAYIGTPGNTLWIDNVGLVY
;
A
#
# COMPACT_ATOMS: atom_id res chain seq x y z
N MET A 1 6.60 14.70 57.78
CA MET A 1 5.74 14.39 56.65
C MET A 1 6.33 15.02 55.40
N ARG A 2 7.15 14.26 54.61
CA ARG A 2 7.84 14.77 53.41
C ARG A 2 7.07 14.35 52.15
N MET A 3 6.44 15.33 51.51
CA MET A 3 5.83 15.16 50.20
C MET A 3 6.94 15.00 49.13
N LYS A 4 6.96 13.85 48.45
CA LYS A 4 7.82 13.62 47.29
C LYS A 4 7.05 14.10 46.02
N ASN A 5 7.50 15.24 45.47
CA ASN A 5 7.08 15.69 44.15
C ASN A 5 7.64 14.73 43.11
N LYS A 6 6.76 13.98 42.42
CA LYS A 6 7.11 13.26 41.21
C LYS A 6 7.05 14.23 40.03
N LEU A 7 8.21 14.62 39.56
CA LEU A 7 8.42 15.37 38.32
C LEU A 7 8.05 14.43 37.15
N MET A 8 6.90 14.67 36.54
CA MET A 8 6.44 13.93 35.35
C MET A 8 7.06 14.59 34.11
N THR A 9 8.17 14.02 33.65
CA THR A 9 8.86 14.48 32.44
C THR A 9 8.01 14.08 31.21
N CYS A 10 7.26 15.04 30.67
CA CYS A 10 6.64 14.91 29.37
C CYS A 10 7.74 14.88 28.30
N ILE A 11 8.09 13.70 27.81
CA ILE A 11 8.89 13.54 26.58
C ILE A 11 7.96 13.87 25.42
N SER A 12 7.97 15.12 24.97
CA SER A 12 7.36 15.52 23.70
C SER A 12 8.18 14.90 22.57
N MET A 13 7.66 13.82 22.01
CA MET A 13 8.18 13.16 20.82
C MET A 13 8.02 14.12 19.63
N LEU A 14 9.08 14.84 19.26
CA LEU A 14 9.13 15.64 18.04
C LEU A 14 9.05 14.66 16.86
N ILE A 15 7.85 14.54 16.29
CA ILE A 15 7.66 13.90 14.98
C ILE A 15 8.23 14.87 13.96
N LEU A 16 9.44 14.60 13.47
CA LEU A 16 10.03 15.34 12.35
C LEU A 16 9.17 15.05 11.11
N HIS A 17 8.44 16.06 10.66
CA HIS A 17 7.79 16.04 9.36
C HIS A 17 8.91 16.03 8.31
N ALA A 18 8.94 15.02 7.44
CA ALA A 18 9.76 15.09 6.25
C ALA A 18 9.19 16.19 5.34
N VAL A 19 9.76 17.39 5.45
CA VAL A 19 9.57 18.41 4.41
C VAL A 19 10.17 17.78 3.14
N PRO A 20 9.46 17.78 1.99
CA PRO A 20 10.06 17.32 0.74
C PRO A 20 11.32 18.13 0.52
N ALA A 21 12.47 17.47 0.61
CA ALA A 21 13.72 18.08 0.17
C ALA A 21 13.53 18.36 -1.33
N GLN A 22 13.58 19.61 -1.72
CA GLN A 22 13.63 20.00 -3.12
C GLN A 22 14.96 19.46 -3.64
N ALA A 23 14.96 18.21 -4.12
CA ALA A 23 16.12 17.62 -4.77
C ALA A 23 16.37 18.41 -6.04
N ASP A 24 17.64 18.73 -6.29
CA ASP A 24 18.08 19.44 -7.50
C ASP A 24 17.36 18.88 -8.73
N SER A 25 16.69 19.76 -9.47
CA SER A 25 15.82 19.47 -10.60
C SER A 25 16.55 18.92 -11.85
N ASN A 26 17.81 18.55 -11.74
CA ASN A 26 18.68 18.14 -12.85
C ASN A 26 18.63 16.63 -13.20
N GLY A 27 17.73 15.85 -12.61
CA GLY A 27 17.57 14.44 -12.95
C GLY A 27 16.49 14.21 -14.00
N LYS A 28 16.70 13.22 -14.88
CA LYS A 28 15.70 12.79 -15.87
C LYS A 28 14.55 12.06 -15.14
N PHE A 29 13.34 12.63 -15.19
CA PHE A 29 12.13 11.96 -14.74
C PHE A 29 11.69 10.90 -15.76
N VAL A 30 11.44 9.68 -15.28
CA VAL A 30 10.94 8.55 -16.07
C VAL A 30 9.66 8.03 -15.38
N PRO A 31 8.47 8.25 -15.98
CA PRO A 31 7.22 7.78 -15.40
C PRO A 31 7.15 6.25 -15.45
N PHE A 32 6.48 5.65 -14.46
CA PHE A 32 6.04 4.27 -14.58
C PHE A 32 4.95 4.14 -15.65
N LYS A 33 4.90 3.00 -16.33
CA LYS A 33 3.78 2.70 -17.23
C LYS A 33 2.46 2.81 -16.46
N TYR A 34 1.50 3.58 -16.98
CA TYR A 34 0.22 3.93 -16.33
C TYR A 34 0.39 4.70 -14.99
N GLY A 35 1.53 5.26 -14.69
CA GLY A 35 1.76 6.04 -13.46
C GLY A 35 1.09 7.43 -13.45
N ASP A 36 0.51 7.84 -14.58
CA ASP A 36 -0.35 9.02 -14.73
C ASP A 36 -1.83 8.74 -14.41
N PHE A 37 -2.17 7.49 -14.10
CA PHE A 37 -3.50 7.01 -13.73
C PHE A 37 -4.66 7.50 -14.62
N ASN A 38 -4.39 7.77 -15.89
CA ASN A 38 -5.43 8.17 -16.85
C ASN A 38 -6.17 6.99 -17.48
N GLN A 39 -5.62 5.78 -17.37
CA GLN A 39 -6.18 4.57 -17.96
C GLN A 39 -6.56 3.55 -16.88
N TRP A 40 -7.79 3.06 -16.95
CA TRP A 40 -8.36 2.15 -15.96
C TRP A 40 -9.14 1.01 -16.60
N VAL A 41 -8.95 -0.19 -16.07
CA VAL A 41 -9.87 -1.31 -16.27
C VAL A 41 -11.01 -1.15 -15.29
N THR A 42 -12.23 -1.08 -15.79
CA THR A 42 -13.45 -1.05 -14.99
C THR A 42 -14.03 -2.45 -14.92
N ARG A 43 -14.24 -2.99 -13.73
CA ARG A 43 -14.77 -4.33 -13.50
C ARG A 43 -16.13 -4.23 -12.80
N ASN A 44 -17.20 -4.71 -13.44
CA ASN A 44 -18.53 -4.77 -12.85
C ASN A 44 -18.77 -6.21 -12.35
N ILE A 45 -18.76 -6.40 -11.04
CA ILE A 45 -18.87 -7.69 -10.38
C ILE A 45 -20.23 -7.80 -9.70
N LYS A 46 -20.99 -8.86 -9.99
CA LYS A 46 -22.25 -9.17 -9.34
C LYS A 46 -21.98 -9.87 -8.02
N GLU A 47 -22.30 -9.23 -6.90
CA GLU A 47 -22.26 -9.86 -5.58
C GLU A 47 -23.39 -10.90 -5.43
N SER A 48 -23.20 -11.85 -4.51
CA SER A 48 -24.20 -12.91 -4.28
C SER A 48 -25.54 -12.37 -3.77
N GLY A 49 -26.66 -12.90 -4.28
CA GLY A 49 -28.01 -12.45 -3.92
C GLY A 49 -28.30 -12.51 -2.42
N ILE A 50 -27.70 -13.48 -1.70
CA ILE A 50 -27.86 -13.62 -0.23
C ILE A 50 -27.32 -12.43 0.57
N ILE A 51 -26.46 -11.58 -0.04
CA ILE A 51 -25.94 -10.35 0.57
C ILE A 51 -26.45 -9.08 -0.13
N GLY A 52 -27.53 -9.18 -0.89
CA GLY A 52 -28.20 -8.08 -1.58
C GLY A 52 -28.10 -8.15 -3.11
N GLY A 53 -27.12 -8.84 -3.66
CA GLY A 53 -26.98 -9.03 -5.10
C GLY A 53 -26.64 -7.79 -5.89
N ASP A 54 -26.02 -6.79 -5.28
CA ASP A 54 -25.59 -5.56 -5.96
C ASP A 54 -24.51 -5.83 -6.99
N THR A 55 -24.45 -5.01 -8.03
CA THR A 55 -23.30 -4.94 -8.92
C THR A 55 -22.36 -3.86 -8.41
N LYS A 56 -21.12 -4.23 -8.11
CA LYS A 56 -20.07 -3.32 -7.64
C LYS A 56 -19.04 -3.09 -8.74
N THR A 57 -18.59 -1.84 -8.85
CA THR A 57 -17.56 -1.45 -9.81
C THR A 57 -16.21 -1.38 -9.12
N LEU A 58 -15.28 -2.20 -9.58
CA LEU A 58 -13.87 -2.18 -9.15
C LEU A 58 -13.03 -1.51 -10.23
N TYR A 59 -12.00 -0.81 -9.82
CA TYR A 59 -11.06 -0.12 -10.70
C TYR A 59 -9.66 -0.73 -10.56
N GLU A 60 -9.08 -1.15 -11.69
CA GLU A 60 -7.70 -1.60 -11.78
C GLU A 60 -6.92 -0.67 -12.70
N ILE A 61 -5.63 -0.43 -12.40
CA ILE A 61 -4.78 0.43 -13.23
C ILE A 61 -4.28 -0.35 -14.44
N GLY A 62 -4.62 0.10 -15.64
CA GLY A 62 -4.25 -0.60 -16.87
C GLY A 62 -4.96 -0.03 -18.10
N PRO A 63 -4.84 -0.69 -19.25
CA PRO A 63 -5.47 -0.20 -20.49
C PRO A 63 -6.96 -0.07 -20.30
N THR A 64 -7.52 1.04 -20.78
CA THR A 64 -8.95 1.35 -20.62
C THR A 64 -9.83 0.28 -21.27
N GLN A 65 -10.56 -0.43 -20.41
CA GLN A 65 -11.53 -1.45 -20.83
C GLN A 65 -12.60 -1.65 -19.74
N THR A 66 -13.71 -2.29 -20.10
CA THR A 66 -14.76 -2.69 -19.16
C THR A 66 -14.93 -4.21 -19.21
N ILE A 67 -14.94 -4.84 -18.03
CA ILE A 67 -15.18 -6.27 -17.83
C ILE A 67 -16.45 -6.39 -17.00
N THR A 68 -17.45 -7.12 -17.49
CA THR A 68 -18.73 -7.30 -16.77
C THR A 68 -18.99 -8.79 -16.56
N ASP A 69 -18.24 -9.35 -15.62
CA ASP A 69 -18.40 -10.73 -15.16
C ASP A 69 -17.68 -10.92 -13.80
N ASN A 70 -17.84 -12.11 -13.23
CA ASN A 70 -17.21 -12.51 -11.97
C ASN A 70 -15.93 -13.34 -12.19
N THR A 71 -15.27 -13.19 -13.33
CA THR A 71 -13.99 -13.84 -13.60
C THR A 71 -12.91 -13.23 -12.71
N PRO A 72 -12.07 -14.03 -12.06
CA PRO A 72 -10.92 -13.53 -11.31
C PRO A 72 -10.02 -12.65 -12.17
N TYR A 73 -9.61 -11.52 -11.63
CA TYR A 73 -8.72 -10.61 -12.36
C TYR A 73 -7.31 -11.17 -12.45
N THR A 74 -6.74 -11.16 -13.62
CA THR A 74 -5.40 -11.66 -13.90
C THR A 74 -4.54 -10.59 -14.55
N ASN A 75 -4.59 -9.37 -14.13
CA ASN A 75 -3.78 -8.23 -14.60
C ASN A 75 -3.42 -8.30 -16.10
N LYS A 76 -4.43 -8.37 -16.96
CA LYS A 76 -4.26 -8.39 -18.42
C LYS A 76 -3.85 -7.00 -18.92
N GLY A 77 -3.00 -6.94 -19.94
CA GLY A 77 -2.55 -5.68 -20.56
C GLY A 77 -1.21 -5.15 -20.08
N GLY A 78 -0.50 -5.89 -19.24
CA GLY A 78 0.89 -5.59 -18.85
C GLY A 78 1.01 -4.31 -18.02
N SER A 79 0.04 -4.02 -17.16
CA SER A 79 0.20 -3.02 -16.12
C SER A 79 1.14 -3.54 -15.03
N PRO A 80 2.09 -2.73 -14.54
CA PRO A 80 2.91 -3.11 -13.40
C PRO A 80 2.18 -2.92 -12.07
N TRP A 81 0.96 -2.36 -12.07
CA TRP A 81 0.23 -1.95 -10.88
C TRP A 81 -0.82 -2.96 -10.45
N GLY A 82 -0.83 -3.27 -9.16
CA GLY A 82 -1.93 -3.90 -8.46
C GLY A 82 -2.66 -2.90 -7.57
N THR A 83 -3.90 -3.24 -7.18
CA THR A 83 -4.73 -2.47 -6.28
C THR A 83 -5.22 -3.34 -5.12
N SER A 84 -5.71 -2.71 -4.04
CA SER A 84 -6.42 -3.40 -2.96
C SER A 84 -7.89 -3.67 -3.27
N ASN A 85 -8.37 -3.32 -4.45
CA ASN A 85 -9.68 -3.74 -4.93
C ASN A 85 -9.63 -5.24 -5.19
N VAL A 86 -10.63 -5.98 -4.70
CA VAL A 86 -10.60 -7.43 -4.81
C VAL A 86 -11.99 -8.04 -4.79
N MET A 87 -12.14 -9.10 -5.56
CA MET A 87 -13.25 -10.04 -5.43
C MET A 87 -12.86 -11.14 -4.46
N ALA A 88 -13.70 -11.36 -3.44
CA ALA A 88 -13.59 -12.47 -2.51
C ALA A 88 -14.70 -13.49 -2.77
N LYS A 89 -14.40 -14.78 -2.58
CA LYS A 89 -15.37 -15.86 -2.62
C LYS A 89 -15.23 -16.72 -1.36
N VAL A 90 -16.02 -16.42 -0.34
CA VAL A 90 -15.97 -17.08 0.96
C VAL A 90 -17.20 -17.94 1.14
N SER A 91 -17.04 -19.24 1.35
CA SER A 91 -18.17 -20.21 1.48
C SER A 91 -19.21 -20.08 0.36
N GLY A 92 -18.74 -19.89 -0.89
CA GLY A 92 -19.62 -19.73 -2.07
C GLY A 92 -20.21 -18.32 -2.24
N ILE A 93 -20.05 -17.43 -1.28
CA ILE A 93 -20.56 -16.05 -1.32
C ILE A 93 -19.53 -15.16 -2.01
N THR A 94 -19.90 -14.57 -3.14
CA THR A 94 -19.09 -13.55 -3.81
C THR A 94 -19.33 -12.19 -3.17
N LYS A 95 -18.23 -11.56 -2.71
CA LYS A 95 -18.21 -10.21 -2.14
C LYS A 95 -17.03 -9.45 -2.73
N THR A 96 -17.16 -8.13 -2.84
CA THR A 96 -16.10 -7.24 -3.30
C THR A 96 -15.61 -6.31 -2.20
N ASN A 97 -14.37 -5.87 -2.29
CA ASN A 97 -13.84 -4.71 -1.59
C ASN A 97 -13.44 -3.65 -2.62
N VAL A 98 -13.90 -2.42 -2.41
CA VAL A 98 -13.56 -1.27 -3.27
C VAL A 98 -12.98 -0.18 -2.38
N SER A 99 -11.67 -0.05 -2.36
CA SER A 99 -10.93 0.92 -1.56
C SER A 99 -10.00 1.81 -2.41
N VAL A 100 -9.92 1.51 -3.71
CA VAL A 100 -9.22 2.31 -4.73
C VAL A 100 -10.22 2.76 -5.77
N TYR A 101 -10.20 4.05 -6.07
CA TYR A 101 -11.16 4.69 -6.99
C TYR A 101 -10.41 5.47 -8.05
N ARG A 102 -10.97 5.49 -9.27
CA ARG A 102 -10.65 6.47 -10.30
C ARG A 102 -11.32 7.79 -9.94
N ASP A 103 -10.56 8.78 -9.54
CA ASP A 103 -11.07 10.12 -9.21
C ASP A 103 -10.61 11.17 -10.22
N ARG A 104 -11.34 12.28 -10.33
CA ARG A 104 -11.04 13.36 -11.27
C ARG A 104 -9.88 14.22 -10.77
N ARG A 105 -8.96 14.56 -11.70
CA ARG A 105 -7.94 15.59 -11.52
C ARG A 105 -7.78 16.39 -12.80
N GLY A 106 -8.23 17.65 -12.79
CA GLY A 106 -8.29 18.46 -14.01
C GLY A 106 -9.07 17.79 -15.13
N SER A 107 -8.48 17.66 -16.31
CA SER A 107 -9.07 16.96 -17.46
C SER A 107 -8.88 15.43 -17.42
N GLY A 108 -8.00 14.93 -16.55
CA GLY A 108 -7.65 13.52 -16.41
C GLY A 108 -8.21 12.86 -15.14
N TYR A 109 -7.49 11.84 -14.70
CA TYR A 109 -7.81 11.06 -13.51
C TYR A 109 -6.59 10.89 -12.62
N CYS A 110 -6.85 10.51 -11.37
CA CYS A 110 -5.84 10.11 -10.39
C CYS A 110 -6.33 8.88 -9.64
N ALA A 111 -5.45 8.23 -8.88
CA ALA A 111 -5.83 7.17 -7.96
C ALA A 111 -6.23 7.76 -6.61
N LYS A 112 -7.48 7.52 -6.17
CA LYS A 112 -7.96 7.83 -4.81
C LYS A 112 -7.96 6.56 -3.98
N LEU A 113 -7.23 6.56 -2.88
CA LEU A 113 -7.09 5.46 -1.92
C LEU A 113 -7.81 5.84 -0.63
N GLU A 114 -8.73 5.00 -0.16
CA GLU A 114 -9.56 5.33 1.01
C GLU A 114 -9.58 4.18 2.02
N THR A 115 -9.45 4.52 3.31
CA THR A 115 -9.61 3.56 4.41
C THR A 115 -11.05 3.59 4.89
N HIS A 116 -11.73 2.45 4.89
CA HIS A 116 -13.12 2.31 5.33
C HIS A 116 -13.40 0.96 6.00
N ILE A 117 -14.60 0.78 6.53
CA ILE A 117 -15.09 -0.51 7.02
C ILE A 117 -15.97 -1.13 5.95
N GLU A 118 -15.52 -2.27 5.40
CA GLU A 118 -16.34 -3.13 4.58
C GLU A 118 -17.18 -4.05 5.46
N GLN A 119 -18.46 -4.16 5.16
CA GLN A 119 -19.39 -4.96 5.95
C GLN A 119 -20.17 -5.94 5.08
N VAL A 120 -20.31 -7.17 5.57
CA VAL A 120 -21.20 -8.19 5.02
C VAL A 120 -22.23 -8.58 6.08
N LYS A 121 -23.50 -8.46 5.73
CA LYS A 121 -24.62 -8.97 6.55
C LYS A 121 -25.39 -10.01 5.76
N VAL A 122 -25.67 -11.16 6.38
CA VAL A 122 -26.50 -12.21 5.80
C VAL A 122 -27.60 -12.54 6.79
N LEU A 123 -28.84 -12.15 6.49
CA LEU A 123 -30.08 -12.52 7.18
C LEU A 123 -29.99 -12.61 8.73
N GLY A 124 -29.27 -11.69 9.37
CA GLY A 124 -29.05 -11.68 10.81
C GLY A 124 -28.08 -12.75 11.35
N LEU A 125 -27.65 -13.68 10.52
CA LEU A 125 -26.77 -14.79 10.93
C LEU A 125 -25.29 -14.48 10.80
N ILE A 126 -24.92 -13.65 9.82
CA ILE A 126 -23.53 -13.28 9.54
C ILE A 126 -23.40 -11.75 9.56
N ASN A 127 -22.49 -11.25 10.38
CA ASN A 127 -22.13 -9.84 10.44
C ASN A 127 -20.61 -9.73 10.47
N ILE A 128 -20.01 -9.71 9.29
CA ILE A 128 -18.56 -9.60 9.13
C ILE A 128 -18.22 -8.14 8.86
N LYS A 129 -17.27 -7.60 9.62
CA LYS A 129 -16.71 -6.26 9.39
C LYS A 129 -15.22 -6.37 9.21
N VAL A 130 -14.70 -5.76 8.13
CA VAL A 130 -13.28 -5.76 7.81
C VAL A 130 -12.84 -4.33 7.57
N LEU A 131 -11.77 -3.90 8.21
CA LEU A 131 -11.14 -2.65 7.82
C LEU A 131 -10.34 -2.88 6.54
N ALA A 132 -10.66 -2.10 5.52
CA ALA A 132 -9.97 -2.08 4.23
C ALA A 132 -9.27 -0.73 4.05
N ALA A 133 -7.96 -0.76 3.82
CA ALA A 133 -7.18 0.40 3.43
C ALA A 133 -6.95 0.39 1.92
N GLY A 134 -7.21 1.52 1.26
CA GLY A 134 -6.91 1.70 -0.15
C GLY A 134 -5.40 1.67 -0.37
N SER A 135 -4.94 0.81 -1.27
CA SER A 135 -3.54 0.70 -1.65
C SER A 135 -3.37 0.42 -3.12
N ILE A 136 -2.34 1.04 -3.71
CA ILE A 136 -1.81 0.68 -5.04
C ILE A 136 -0.34 0.33 -4.89
N TYR A 137 0.16 -0.61 -5.68
CA TYR A 137 1.54 -1.09 -5.55
C TYR A 137 2.04 -1.69 -6.88
N LEU A 138 3.35 -1.73 -7.04
CA LEU A 138 3.95 -2.50 -8.13
C LEU A 138 3.89 -3.99 -7.79
N GLY A 139 3.19 -4.74 -8.64
CA GLY A 139 2.90 -6.16 -8.45
C GLY A 139 1.48 -6.52 -8.88
N ASP A 140 0.99 -7.64 -8.38
CA ASP A 140 -0.36 -8.12 -8.67
C ASP A 140 -0.99 -8.81 -7.45
N MET A 141 -2.28 -9.13 -7.53
CA MET A 141 -3.02 -9.88 -6.51
C MET A 141 -3.70 -11.09 -7.16
N LYS A 142 -3.66 -12.22 -6.49
CA LYS A 142 -4.42 -13.42 -6.89
C LYS A 142 -5.86 -13.31 -6.40
N GLU A 143 -6.81 -13.54 -7.31
CA GLU A 143 -8.24 -13.63 -7.03
C GLU A 143 -8.81 -15.02 -7.35
N PRO A 144 -9.97 -15.36 -6.76
CA PRO A 144 -10.60 -14.69 -5.65
C PRO A 144 -9.85 -14.96 -4.35
N ILE A 145 -9.90 -14.03 -3.38
CA ILE A 145 -9.47 -14.35 -2.02
C ILE A 145 -10.56 -15.16 -1.30
N THR A 146 -10.16 -16.12 -0.47
CA THR A 146 -11.07 -17.06 0.18
C THR A 146 -11.29 -16.77 1.65
N GLY A 147 -10.55 -15.80 2.20
CA GLY A 147 -10.70 -15.35 3.57
C GLY A 147 -9.72 -14.24 3.94
N THR A 148 -9.88 -13.70 5.14
CA THR A 148 -9.03 -12.60 5.61
C THR A 148 -7.58 -13.02 5.91
N LYS A 149 -7.32 -14.31 6.16
CA LYS A 149 -5.96 -14.83 6.33
C LYS A 149 -5.21 -14.90 5.01
N GLU A 150 -5.91 -15.25 3.93
CA GLU A 150 -5.35 -15.38 2.59
C GLU A 150 -5.12 -14.03 1.91
N GLY A 151 -5.82 -12.97 2.33
CA GLY A 151 -5.71 -11.64 1.73
C GLY A 151 -4.26 -11.14 1.58
N PRO A 152 -3.44 -11.09 2.65
CA PRO A 152 -2.03 -10.73 2.53
C PRO A 152 -1.20 -11.69 1.68
N MET A 153 -1.51 -12.98 1.71
CA MET A 153 -0.80 -14.01 0.94
C MET A 153 -1.16 -14.00 -0.54
N ALA A 154 -2.27 -13.38 -0.92
CA ALA A 154 -2.68 -13.21 -2.32
C ALA A 154 -1.84 -12.17 -3.06
N LEU A 155 -1.15 -11.30 -2.32
CA LEU A 155 -0.28 -10.26 -2.88
C LEU A 155 1.00 -10.87 -3.47
N ASN A 156 1.42 -10.32 -4.59
CA ASN A 156 2.72 -10.55 -5.21
C ASN A 156 3.43 -9.21 -5.32
N TRP A 157 4.20 -8.86 -4.30
CA TRP A 157 4.80 -7.54 -4.18
C TRP A 157 6.14 -7.43 -4.89
N GLY A 158 6.27 -6.34 -5.64
CA GLY A 158 7.48 -5.97 -6.37
C GLY A 158 7.58 -6.64 -7.73
N ILE A 159 8.26 -5.94 -8.60
CA ILE A 159 8.52 -6.35 -9.99
C ILE A 159 10.03 -6.42 -10.24
N PRO A 160 10.51 -7.18 -11.24
CA PRO A 160 11.91 -7.19 -11.65
C PRO A 160 12.40 -5.78 -11.97
N PHE A 161 13.57 -5.42 -11.44
CA PHE A 161 14.14 -4.08 -11.63
C PHE A 161 15.63 -4.07 -11.29
N THR A 162 16.47 -3.58 -12.20
CA THR A 162 17.94 -3.59 -12.07
C THR A 162 18.58 -2.21 -12.16
N GLN A 163 17.77 -1.14 -12.20
CA GLN A 163 18.31 0.23 -12.33
C GLN A 163 18.52 0.87 -10.93
N ARG A 164 19.22 2.00 -10.94
CA ARG A 164 19.57 2.73 -9.70
C ARG A 164 19.13 4.21 -9.80
N PRO A 165 17.81 4.47 -9.62
CA PRO A 165 17.28 5.83 -9.63
C PRO A 165 17.73 6.62 -8.39
N LYS A 166 17.77 7.95 -8.50
CA LYS A 166 18.09 8.86 -7.40
C LYS A 166 16.93 9.10 -6.45
N ALA A 167 15.69 9.15 -7.00
CA ALA A 167 14.51 9.50 -6.22
C ALA A 167 13.22 8.87 -6.76
N LEU A 168 12.23 8.74 -5.88
CA LEU A 168 10.82 8.55 -6.21
C LEU A 168 10.15 9.93 -6.33
N ARG A 169 9.41 10.16 -7.42
CA ARG A 169 8.65 11.40 -7.64
C ARG A 169 7.19 11.09 -7.95
N PHE A 170 6.28 11.86 -7.35
CA PHE A 170 4.83 11.75 -7.58
C PHE A 170 4.11 13.02 -7.13
N ASP A 171 2.88 13.18 -7.58
CA ASP A 171 1.96 14.19 -7.08
C ASP A 171 1.02 13.55 -6.05
N TYR A 172 0.65 14.29 -5.02
CA TYR A 172 -0.25 13.77 -4.00
C TYR A 172 -1.16 14.82 -3.35
N LYS A 173 -2.26 14.33 -2.79
CA LYS A 173 -3.14 15.07 -1.87
C LYS A 173 -3.54 14.14 -0.74
N VAL A 174 -3.63 14.65 0.49
CA VAL A 174 -3.95 13.87 1.69
C VAL A 174 -5.14 14.48 2.42
N ALA A 175 -6.05 13.64 2.88
CA ALA A 175 -7.03 13.95 3.91
C ALA A 175 -6.96 12.90 5.00
N VAL A 176 -6.75 13.34 6.25
CA VAL A 176 -6.70 12.44 7.41
C VAL A 176 -7.81 12.82 8.39
N SER A 177 -8.38 11.81 9.05
CA SER A 177 -9.48 11.97 10.02
C SER A 177 -9.05 12.69 11.30
N GLY A 178 -7.75 12.73 11.59
CA GLY A 178 -7.21 13.31 12.83
C GLY A 178 -7.40 12.43 14.08
N ALA A 179 -7.97 11.23 13.98
CA ALA A 179 -8.18 10.34 15.11
C ALA A 179 -6.85 9.97 15.81
N ALA A 180 -6.85 10.00 17.14
CA ALA A 180 -5.66 9.74 17.96
C ALA A 180 -5.28 8.24 17.99
N SER A 181 -6.18 7.35 17.58
CA SER A 181 -5.96 5.90 17.56
C SER A 181 -6.48 5.27 16.28
N ARG A 182 -5.95 4.11 15.97
CA ARG A 182 -6.38 3.22 14.89
C ARG A 182 -7.37 2.18 15.43
N ILE A 183 -8.00 1.46 14.53
CA ILE A 183 -8.78 0.27 14.87
C ILE A 183 -8.24 -0.94 14.12
N LYS A 184 -8.36 -2.12 14.73
CA LYS A 184 -8.20 -3.42 14.08
C LYS A 184 -9.55 -4.08 13.96
N GLN A 185 -9.90 -4.51 12.71
CA GLN A 185 -11.17 -5.17 12.42
C GLN A 185 -10.94 -6.25 11.35
N THR A 186 -11.07 -7.52 11.72
CA THR A 186 -10.66 -8.67 10.90
C THR A 186 -11.77 -9.69 10.64
N GLY A 187 -13.00 -9.26 10.39
CA GLY A 187 -14.12 -10.17 10.10
C GLY A 187 -15.02 -10.39 11.29
N PHE A 188 -15.10 -11.61 11.81
CA PHE A 188 -15.98 -11.97 12.95
C PHE A 188 -15.51 -11.40 14.28
N SER A 189 -14.24 -11.00 14.38
CA SER A 189 -13.71 -10.44 15.62
C SER A 189 -14.30 -9.04 15.90
N GLY A 190 -14.48 -8.72 17.17
CA GLY A 190 -14.87 -7.39 17.59
C GLY A 190 -13.82 -6.32 17.19
N LYS A 191 -14.27 -5.09 17.10
CA LYS A 191 -13.38 -3.94 16.90
C LYS A 191 -12.41 -3.79 18.06
N LYS A 192 -11.10 -3.73 17.78
CA LYS A 192 -10.04 -3.47 18.77
C LYS A 192 -9.40 -2.12 18.50
N THR A 193 -9.19 -1.33 19.55
CA THR A 193 -8.41 -0.09 19.47
C THR A 193 -6.93 -0.43 19.43
N VAL A 194 -6.19 0.25 18.54
CA VAL A 194 -4.74 0.17 18.41
C VAL A 194 -4.16 1.56 18.62
N ALA A 195 -3.23 1.68 19.54
CA ALA A 195 -2.62 2.96 19.91
C ALA A 195 -1.89 3.62 18.73
N GLY A 196 -1.85 4.95 18.76
CA GLY A 196 -1.16 5.79 17.79
C GLY A 196 -2.02 6.17 16.59
N LYS A 197 -1.72 7.33 16.01
CA LYS A 197 -2.39 7.85 14.81
C LYS A 197 -2.14 6.94 13.61
N ASP A 198 -3.11 6.92 12.72
CA ASP A 198 -2.93 6.34 11.40
C ASP A 198 -2.35 7.37 10.43
N LEU A 199 -1.49 6.91 9.54
CA LEU A 199 -0.77 7.74 8.58
C LEU A 199 -1.03 7.22 7.18
N CYS A 200 -1.29 8.10 6.22
CA CYS A 200 -1.13 7.73 4.83
C CYS A 200 0.36 7.53 4.54
N MET A 201 0.70 6.66 3.59
CA MET A 201 2.10 6.26 3.36
C MET A 201 2.41 6.13 1.87
N ALA A 202 3.63 6.57 1.50
CA ALA A 202 4.30 6.23 0.26
C ALA A 202 5.60 5.48 0.59
N MET A 203 5.89 4.38 -0.10
CA MET A 203 7.07 3.55 0.13
C MET A 203 7.69 3.12 -1.19
N LEU A 204 9.03 3.15 -1.25
CA LEU A 204 9.81 2.47 -2.28
C LEU A 204 10.92 1.68 -1.60
N LEU A 205 11.03 0.40 -1.97
CA LEU A 205 12.12 -0.47 -1.55
C LEU A 205 12.82 -1.04 -2.79
N LEU A 206 14.13 -0.91 -2.84
CA LEU A 206 14.96 -1.65 -3.79
C LEU A 206 15.50 -2.88 -3.05
N GLN A 207 15.29 -4.06 -3.61
CA GLN A 207 15.67 -5.33 -3.01
C GLN A 207 16.56 -6.14 -3.94
N LYS A 208 17.59 -6.78 -3.40
CA LYS A 208 18.34 -7.85 -4.05
C LYS A 208 17.80 -9.17 -3.54
N ARG A 209 16.86 -9.75 -4.28
CA ARG A 209 16.19 -11.02 -3.94
C ARG A 209 17.00 -12.22 -4.43
N HIS A 210 16.93 -13.29 -3.66
CA HIS A 210 17.46 -14.60 -3.98
C HIS A 210 16.40 -15.66 -3.64
N GLU A 211 16.14 -16.56 -4.56
CA GLU A 211 15.29 -17.74 -4.34
C GLU A 211 16.18 -18.98 -4.24
N ASP A 212 15.99 -19.75 -3.17
CA ASP A 212 16.71 -21.01 -2.99
C ASP A 212 16.03 -22.18 -3.75
N ALA A 213 16.67 -23.34 -3.76
CA ALA A 213 16.16 -24.54 -4.44
C ALA A 213 14.81 -25.04 -3.88
N GLN A 214 14.43 -24.64 -2.69
CA GLN A 214 13.14 -24.94 -2.04
C GLN A 214 12.07 -23.90 -2.36
N GLY A 215 12.42 -22.84 -3.09
CA GLY A 215 11.52 -21.75 -3.47
C GLY A 215 11.31 -20.73 -2.35
N ASN A 216 12.17 -20.68 -1.32
CA ASN A 216 12.13 -19.62 -0.33
C ASN A 216 12.80 -18.37 -0.87
N ILE A 217 12.20 -17.18 -0.62
CA ILE A 217 12.74 -15.91 -1.09
C ILE A 217 13.34 -15.14 0.08
N THR A 218 14.63 -14.87 -0.01
CA THR A 218 15.34 -13.93 0.85
C THR A 218 15.67 -12.65 0.10
N ALA A 219 15.90 -11.54 0.82
CA ALA A 219 16.29 -10.27 0.22
C ALA A 219 17.34 -9.53 1.06
N LYS A 220 18.18 -8.74 0.39
CA LYS A 220 18.95 -7.65 0.99
C LYS A 220 18.32 -6.32 0.55
N ARG A 221 18.12 -5.41 1.50
CA ARG A 221 17.60 -4.07 1.21
C ARG A 221 18.71 -3.20 0.59
N VAL A 222 18.52 -2.79 -0.67
CA VAL A 222 19.47 -1.98 -1.45
C VAL A 222 19.18 -0.49 -1.29
N GLY A 223 17.89 -0.10 -1.34
CA GLY A 223 17.48 1.30 -1.24
C GLY A 223 16.12 1.44 -0.57
N THR A 224 15.88 2.59 0.07
CA THR A 224 14.69 2.83 0.88
C THR A 224 14.17 4.25 0.71
N VAL A 225 12.88 4.40 0.44
CA VAL A 225 12.08 5.61 0.66
C VAL A 225 10.87 5.19 1.47
N VAL A 226 10.60 5.84 2.60
CA VAL A 226 9.33 5.74 3.33
C VAL A 226 8.93 7.13 3.76
N VAL A 227 7.75 7.56 3.32
CA VAL A 227 7.16 8.86 3.65
C VAL A 227 5.79 8.61 4.25
N THR A 228 5.49 9.29 5.34
CA THR A 228 4.19 9.20 6.02
C THR A 228 3.57 10.57 6.17
N TYR A 229 2.24 10.62 6.10
CA TYR A 229 1.46 11.84 6.16
C TYR A 229 0.44 11.75 7.29
N ASP A 230 0.58 12.63 8.28
CA ASP A 230 -0.29 12.72 9.47
C ASP A 230 -1.22 13.96 9.44
N LYS A 231 -1.12 14.77 8.37
CA LYS A 231 -1.89 16.01 8.18
C LYS A 231 -2.48 16.07 6.78
N SER A 232 -3.69 16.63 6.69
CA SER A 232 -4.32 16.95 5.41
C SER A 232 -3.55 18.07 4.70
N THR A 233 -3.41 17.95 3.37
CA THR A 233 -2.68 18.95 2.57
C THR A 233 -3.59 20.10 2.08
N GLY A 234 -4.90 19.91 2.08
CA GLY A 234 -5.88 20.87 1.55
C GLY A 234 -5.85 21.03 0.03
N LYS A 235 -4.68 20.89 -0.58
CA LYS A 235 -4.44 21.02 -2.03
C LYS A 235 -3.49 19.93 -2.50
N TRP A 236 -3.34 19.79 -3.82
CA TRP A 236 -2.31 18.95 -4.44
C TRP A 236 -0.91 19.50 -4.16
N ILE A 237 0.01 18.60 -3.91
CA ILE A 237 1.46 18.83 -3.88
C ILE A 237 2.02 18.17 -5.13
N ASP A 238 2.46 18.98 -6.07
CA ASP A 238 2.93 18.52 -7.36
C ASP A 238 4.43 18.24 -7.35
N ALA A 239 4.86 17.24 -8.11
CA ALA A 239 6.25 16.87 -8.32
C ALA A 239 7.07 16.64 -7.04
N ALA A 240 6.42 16.16 -5.98
CA ALA A 240 7.09 15.83 -4.73
C ALA A 240 8.16 14.77 -4.97
N THR A 241 9.39 15.07 -4.63
CA THR A 241 10.56 14.25 -4.95
C THR A 241 11.24 13.80 -3.66
N TYR A 242 11.41 12.49 -3.50
CA TYR A 242 11.95 11.86 -2.29
C TYR A 242 13.20 11.06 -2.64
N PRO A 243 14.39 11.45 -2.14
CA PRO A 243 15.64 10.76 -2.40
C PRO A 243 15.61 9.31 -1.93
N ILE A 244 16.19 8.41 -2.72
CA ILE A 244 16.38 7.02 -2.31
C ILE A 244 17.65 6.92 -1.46
N HIS A 245 17.48 6.46 -0.24
CA HIS A 245 18.59 6.19 0.67
C HIS A 245 19.14 4.79 0.42
N TYR A 246 20.35 4.72 -0.13
CA TYR A 246 21.01 3.47 -0.49
C TYR A 246 21.82 2.89 0.67
N GLY A 247 21.87 1.55 0.75
CA GLY A 247 22.62 0.83 1.77
C GLY A 247 21.94 0.80 3.14
N ASN A 248 22.74 0.64 4.19
CA ASN A 248 22.25 0.60 5.57
C ASN A 248 21.93 2.01 6.09
N ILE A 249 20.66 2.25 6.40
CA ILE A 249 20.14 3.55 6.83
C ILE A 249 19.93 3.65 8.35
N THR A 250 20.25 2.62 9.12
CA THR A 250 19.93 2.57 10.57
C THR A 250 20.62 3.69 11.39
N GLY A 251 21.74 4.22 10.91
CA GLY A 251 22.45 5.36 11.52
C GLY A 251 22.02 6.73 10.97
N GLN A 252 21.09 6.81 10.01
CA GLN A 252 20.69 8.08 9.43
C GLN A 252 19.72 8.84 10.33
N LYS A 253 19.84 10.17 10.34
CA LYS A 253 18.88 11.05 11.03
C LYS A 253 17.47 10.83 10.49
N GLY A 254 16.52 10.60 11.39
CA GLY A 254 15.11 10.35 11.03
C GLY A 254 14.80 8.88 10.75
N TYR A 255 15.75 7.95 10.85
CA TYR A 255 15.46 6.53 10.78
C TYR A 255 14.43 6.11 11.83
N ASN A 256 13.40 5.40 11.39
CA ASN A 256 12.38 4.80 12.25
C ASN A 256 12.26 3.31 11.94
N ALA A 257 12.70 2.47 12.86
CA ALA A 257 12.73 1.02 12.66
C ALA A 257 11.36 0.41 12.39
N SER A 258 10.27 0.96 12.97
CA SER A 258 8.92 0.45 12.77
C SER A 258 8.37 0.74 11.37
N LEU A 259 8.89 1.75 10.67
CA LEU A 259 8.47 2.15 9.33
C LEU A 259 9.48 1.74 8.25
N MET A 260 10.78 1.88 8.55
CA MET A 260 11.87 1.75 7.58
C MET A 260 12.70 0.47 7.75
N GLY A 261 12.49 -0.25 8.86
CA GLY A 261 13.23 -1.47 9.18
C GLY A 261 13.06 -2.59 8.15
N LEU A 262 13.88 -3.62 8.28
CA LEU A 262 13.79 -4.81 7.43
C LEU A 262 12.46 -5.54 7.65
N ARG A 263 11.91 -6.12 6.60
CA ARG A 263 10.56 -6.68 6.55
C ARG A 263 10.61 -8.20 6.33
N SER A 264 9.64 -8.90 6.90
CA SER A 264 9.41 -10.33 6.68
C SER A 264 7.92 -10.64 6.69
N THR A 265 7.12 -9.69 6.19
CA THR A 265 5.64 -9.76 6.15
C THR A 265 5.08 -9.62 4.74
N ASP A 266 5.94 -9.32 3.78
CA ASP A 266 5.56 -9.11 2.39
C ASP A 266 5.63 -10.43 1.63
N TYR A 267 4.65 -10.67 0.76
CA TYR A 267 4.58 -11.91 -0.02
C TYR A 267 4.93 -11.66 -1.48
N ALA A 268 5.55 -12.65 -2.11
CA ALA A 268 5.75 -12.70 -3.55
C ALA A 268 5.54 -14.12 -4.07
N ARG A 269 5.29 -14.26 -5.36
CA ARG A 269 5.28 -15.58 -6.00
C ARG A 269 6.69 -16.00 -6.34
N ASN A 270 7.05 -17.21 -5.93
CA ASN A 270 8.30 -17.85 -6.31
C ASN A 270 8.23 -18.43 -7.75
N SER A 271 9.33 -18.98 -8.25
CA SER A 271 9.42 -19.59 -9.58
C SER A 271 8.42 -20.74 -9.82
N HIS A 272 7.92 -21.37 -8.73
CA HIS A 272 6.90 -22.41 -8.78
C HIS A 272 5.46 -21.85 -8.72
N GLY A 273 5.29 -20.51 -8.74
CA GLY A 273 3.97 -19.85 -8.63
C GLY A 273 3.36 -19.87 -7.22
N LYS A 274 4.11 -20.34 -6.21
CA LYS A 274 3.66 -20.38 -4.81
C LYS A 274 3.90 -19.03 -4.14
N SER A 275 2.91 -18.55 -3.39
CA SER A 275 3.06 -17.37 -2.54
C SER A 275 3.94 -17.70 -1.33
N VAL A 276 5.03 -16.97 -1.16
CA VAL A 276 5.99 -17.13 -0.07
C VAL A 276 6.35 -15.77 0.51
N VAL A 277 6.78 -15.74 1.76
CA VAL A 277 7.26 -14.52 2.40
C VAL A 277 8.61 -14.12 1.81
N VAL A 278 8.75 -12.85 1.46
CA VAL A 278 10.06 -12.25 1.14
C VAL A 278 10.72 -11.86 2.46
N LYS A 279 11.71 -12.65 2.88
CA LYS A 279 12.43 -12.40 4.14
C LYS A 279 13.62 -11.48 3.91
N GLU A 280 13.56 -10.24 4.36
CA GLU A 280 14.73 -9.36 4.35
C GLU A 280 15.70 -9.77 5.48
N THR A 281 16.92 -10.15 5.09
CA THR A 281 17.93 -10.71 6.00
C THR A 281 19.05 -9.72 6.32
N GLY A 282 18.98 -8.50 5.78
CA GLY A 282 19.98 -7.45 6.04
C GLY A 282 19.97 -6.37 4.97
N TRP A 283 20.90 -5.47 5.10
CA TRP A 283 21.15 -4.37 4.19
C TRP A 283 22.23 -4.78 3.18
N ALA A 284 22.06 -4.38 1.94
CA ALA A 284 23.05 -4.49 0.88
C ALA A 284 24.07 -3.34 1.00
N ALA A 285 25.22 -3.46 0.34
CA ALA A 285 26.12 -2.33 0.18
C ALA A 285 25.45 -1.22 -0.69
N ALA A 286 25.81 0.03 -0.45
CA ALA A 286 25.18 1.18 -1.10
C ALA A 286 25.37 1.19 -2.64
N ASN A 287 26.37 0.51 -3.17
CA ASN A 287 26.65 0.39 -4.60
C ASN A 287 26.04 -0.85 -5.27
N GLU A 288 25.37 -1.73 -4.52
CA GLU A 288 24.77 -2.95 -5.12
C GLU A 288 23.60 -2.62 -6.05
N THR A 289 23.47 -3.46 -7.08
CA THR A 289 22.35 -3.41 -8.03
C THR A 289 21.17 -4.21 -7.47
N PRO A 290 19.95 -3.65 -7.44
CA PRO A 290 18.77 -4.40 -7.05
C PRO A 290 18.38 -5.42 -8.12
N THR A 291 17.54 -6.39 -7.75
CA THR A 291 16.85 -7.29 -8.67
C THR A 291 15.36 -6.97 -8.76
N HIS A 292 14.82 -6.27 -7.76
CA HIS A 292 13.39 -5.95 -7.66
C HIS A 292 13.19 -4.54 -7.08
N ILE A 293 12.08 -3.93 -7.51
CA ILE A 293 11.54 -2.71 -6.93
C ILE A 293 10.15 -2.98 -6.36
N VAL A 294 9.93 -2.52 -5.14
CA VAL A 294 8.61 -2.42 -4.51
C VAL A 294 8.25 -0.95 -4.42
N VAL A 295 7.10 -0.56 -4.92
CA VAL A 295 6.49 0.76 -4.68
C VAL A 295 5.10 0.52 -4.15
N GLN A 296 4.73 1.24 -3.10
CA GLN A 296 3.38 1.19 -2.54
C GLN A 296 2.95 2.58 -2.11
N PHE A 297 1.68 2.89 -2.37
CA PHE A 297 0.94 3.98 -1.76
C PHE A 297 -0.23 3.41 -1.00
N SER A 298 -0.50 3.90 0.21
CA SER A 298 -1.59 3.39 1.04
C SER A 298 -2.23 4.51 1.85
N SER A 299 -3.54 4.46 2.00
CA SER A 299 -4.30 5.35 2.88
C SER A 299 -4.14 5.02 4.37
N SER A 300 -3.41 3.94 4.71
CA SER A 300 -3.05 3.54 6.08
C SER A 300 -1.69 2.84 6.11
N HIS A 301 -0.89 3.09 7.15
CA HIS A 301 0.39 2.40 7.39
C HIS A 301 0.25 1.20 8.34
N GLY A 302 -0.93 0.95 8.88
CA GLY A 302 -1.15 -0.01 9.97
C GLY A 302 -1.00 -1.48 9.58
N GLY A 303 -0.78 -1.79 8.31
CA GLY A 303 -0.78 -3.16 7.80
C GLY A 303 -2.20 -3.69 7.59
N ALA A 304 -2.32 -5.01 7.41
CA ALA A 304 -3.59 -5.64 7.11
C ALA A 304 -4.62 -5.43 8.25
N TYR A 305 -5.79 -4.90 7.89
CA TYR A 305 -6.95 -4.74 8.77
C TYR A 305 -6.77 -3.77 9.94
N ILE A 306 -5.74 -2.92 9.92
CA ILE A 306 -5.47 -1.90 10.93
C ILE A 306 -5.40 -0.54 10.25
N GLY A 307 -6.16 0.43 10.76
CA GLY A 307 -6.17 1.79 10.20
C GLY A 307 -7.24 2.67 10.81
N THR A 308 -7.48 3.81 10.20
CA THR A 308 -8.52 4.76 10.61
C THR A 308 -9.44 5.06 9.44
N PRO A 309 -10.73 4.71 9.53
CA PRO A 309 -11.70 5.05 8.49
C PRO A 309 -11.74 6.55 8.21
N GLY A 310 -11.85 6.90 6.92
CA GLY A 310 -11.87 8.28 6.43
C GLY A 310 -10.49 8.82 6.01
N ASN A 311 -9.39 8.15 6.36
CA ASN A 311 -8.10 8.53 5.78
C ASN A 311 -8.11 8.29 4.27
N THR A 312 -7.67 9.29 3.51
CA THR A 312 -7.68 9.27 2.05
C THR A 312 -6.37 9.83 1.50
N LEU A 313 -5.82 9.15 0.52
CA LEU A 313 -4.62 9.55 -0.21
C LEU A 313 -4.93 9.56 -1.71
N TRP A 314 -4.70 10.67 -2.38
CA TRP A 314 -4.75 10.78 -3.82
C TRP A 314 -3.32 10.81 -4.37
N ILE A 315 -3.08 10.04 -5.43
CA ILE A 315 -1.77 9.90 -6.07
C ILE A 315 -1.91 10.08 -7.58
N ASP A 316 -0.90 10.73 -8.17
CA ASP A 316 -0.79 10.92 -9.60
C ASP A 316 0.68 11.09 -10.04
N ASN A 317 0.94 10.95 -11.36
CA ASN A 317 2.23 11.21 -12.01
C ASN A 317 3.43 10.54 -11.33
N VAL A 318 3.31 9.23 -11.07
CA VAL A 318 4.34 8.46 -10.36
C VAL A 318 5.46 8.03 -11.30
N GLY A 319 6.71 8.28 -10.89
CA GLY A 319 7.89 7.84 -11.64
C GLY A 319 9.18 7.96 -10.82
N LEU A 320 10.27 7.69 -11.48
CA LEU A 320 11.62 7.69 -10.92
C LEU A 320 12.45 8.83 -11.51
N VAL A 321 13.39 9.34 -10.72
CA VAL A 321 14.36 10.35 -11.15
C VAL A 321 15.74 9.70 -11.20
N TYR A 322 16.48 9.92 -12.31
CA TYR A 322 17.81 9.36 -12.56
C TYR A 322 18.90 10.42 -12.61
#